data_377338ab77103e8f2bb0a6af2490a6a8
#
_entry.id   377338ab77103e8f2bb0a6af2490a6a8
#
_cell.length_a   1.000
_cell.length_b   1.000
_cell.length_c   1.000
_cell.angle_alpha   90.00
_cell.angle_beta   90.00
_cell.angle_gamma   90.00
#
_symmetry.space_group_name_H-M   'P 1'
#
loop_
_entity.id
_entity.type
_entity.pdbx_description
1 polymer ?
#
loop_
_entity_poly.entity_id
_entity_poly.type
_entity_poly.pdbx_seq_one_letter_code
_entity_poly.pdbx_strand_id
1 'polypeptide(L)'
;MSVILEAKHISKNFGLTQALKDVSVTIDEGEVIGLIGENGSGKSTLSSIISGVYPQSEGELTLDGKPYKPADTLDAQNHGISMIAQEMGTLPGIKVADNLFIGKEQLFTKHGVVDRKKMYQEARKALEKIGIDNIHPEDPIIKYSLEERKLVEVVRALYTNPRIFIVDETTTALSQRGRDIIYQVIKNMKKENKTVLFISHDLEELMEVCSKLIVLRDGVFVAELEKSEFEEEKIKELMVGRKLTGDYYRSDYDGSYGKEVVLSAEKLYVGDSLKGVSLELHKGEILGIGGLTDCGMHELGKALFGNVKPLYGEVKLGNGKKITSEKQAIKNKIGYVSKN
;
A
#
# COMPACT_ATOMS: atom_id res chain seq x y z
N MET A 1 -17.12 25.41 -3.99
CA MET A 1 -15.71 25.00 -4.13
C MET A 1 -15.40 24.97 -5.61
N SER A 2 -14.18 25.25 -6.02
CA SER A 2 -13.80 25.22 -7.44
C SER A 2 -13.29 23.82 -7.80
N VAL A 3 -13.69 23.31 -8.96
CA VAL A 3 -13.19 22.05 -9.49
C VAL A 3 -11.73 22.25 -9.92
N ILE A 4 -10.81 21.48 -9.36
CA ILE A 4 -9.40 21.52 -9.73
C ILE A 4 -9.09 20.52 -10.86
N LEU A 5 -9.66 19.31 -10.81
CA LEU A 5 -9.47 18.28 -11.83
C LEU A 5 -10.80 17.60 -12.15
N GLU A 6 -11.03 17.39 -13.42
CA GLU A 6 -12.19 16.65 -13.91
C GLU A 6 -11.74 15.55 -14.87
N ALA A 7 -12.25 14.36 -14.65
CA ALA A 7 -12.10 13.21 -15.52
C ALA A 7 -13.44 12.91 -16.16
N LYS A 8 -13.51 12.92 -17.50
CA LYS A 8 -14.74 12.66 -18.26
C LYS A 8 -14.60 11.45 -19.13
N HIS A 9 -15.53 10.50 -18.97
CA HIS A 9 -15.64 9.31 -19.81
C HIS A 9 -14.32 8.51 -19.92
N ILE A 10 -13.56 8.43 -18.81
CA ILE A 10 -12.26 7.76 -18.80
C ILE A 10 -12.44 6.27 -18.92
N SER A 11 -11.86 5.71 -19.99
CA SER A 11 -11.73 4.27 -20.19
C SER A 11 -10.26 3.88 -20.28
N LYS A 12 -9.91 2.69 -19.77
CA LYS A 12 -8.56 2.13 -19.85
C LYS A 12 -8.58 0.66 -20.13
N ASN A 13 -7.93 0.27 -21.21
CA ASN A 13 -7.75 -1.12 -21.63
C ASN A 13 -6.28 -1.55 -21.48
N PHE A 14 -6.04 -2.72 -20.89
CA PHE A 14 -4.76 -3.42 -20.88
C PHE A 14 -4.94 -4.75 -21.63
N GLY A 15 -4.65 -4.73 -22.92
CA GLY A 15 -4.97 -5.86 -23.80
C GLY A 15 -6.46 -6.17 -23.82
N LEU A 16 -6.85 -7.36 -23.34
CA LEU A 16 -8.26 -7.78 -23.26
C LEU A 16 -8.96 -7.34 -21.97
N THR A 17 -8.23 -6.82 -20.99
CA THR A 17 -8.79 -6.40 -19.71
C THR A 17 -9.15 -4.93 -19.74
N GLN A 18 -10.42 -4.62 -19.56
CA GLN A 18 -10.91 -3.25 -19.42
C GLN A 18 -10.91 -2.88 -17.93
N ALA A 19 -9.89 -2.11 -17.51
CA ALA A 19 -9.68 -1.72 -16.12
C ALA A 19 -10.56 -0.54 -15.69
N LEU A 20 -10.89 0.36 -16.61
CA LEU A 20 -11.86 1.44 -16.43
C LEU A 20 -12.83 1.48 -17.59
N LYS A 21 -14.11 1.75 -17.28
CA LYS A 21 -15.24 1.72 -18.22
C LYS A 21 -16.06 2.98 -18.03
N ASP A 22 -15.81 3.98 -18.85
CA ASP A 22 -16.60 5.23 -18.87
C ASP A 22 -16.71 5.93 -17.50
N VAL A 23 -15.58 6.05 -16.79
CA VAL A 23 -15.53 6.67 -15.45
C VAL A 23 -15.50 8.18 -15.58
N SER A 24 -16.44 8.86 -14.94
CA SER A 24 -16.47 10.32 -14.82
C SER A 24 -16.45 10.69 -13.35
N VAL A 25 -15.47 11.52 -12.94
CA VAL A 25 -15.28 11.98 -11.57
C VAL A 25 -14.78 13.43 -11.55
N THR A 26 -15.15 14.13 -10.50
CA THR A 26 -14.75 15.53 -10.27
C THR A 26 -14.00 15.63 -8.94
N ILE A 27 -12.90 16.35 -8.93
CA ILE A 27 -12.05 16.58 -7.76
C ILE A 27 -12.06 18.06 -7.45
N ASP A 28 -12.52 18.42 -6.25
CA ASP A 28 -12.62 19.80 -5.80
C ASP A 28 -11.31 20.29 -5.14
N GLU A 29 -11.01 21.57 -5.27
CA GLU A 29 -9.83 22.19 -4.68
C GLU A 29 -9.92 22.23 -3.15
N GLY A 30 -8.81 21.90 -2.47
CA GLY A 30 -8.70 21.97 -1.01
C GLY A 30 -9.37 20.82 -0.25
N GLU A 31 -9.87 19.79 -0.97
CA GLU A 31 -10.53 18.64 -0.35
C GLU A 31 -9.62 17.42 -0.17
N VAL A 32 -9.99 16.59 0.79
CA VAL A 32 -9.42 15.24 0.96
C VAL A 32 -10.48 14.24 0.49
N ILE A 33 -10.25 13.69 -0.69
CA ILE A 33 -11.19 12.80 -1.37
C ILE A 33 -10.67 11.37 -1.25
N GLY A 34 -11.48 10.49 -0.68
CA GLY A 34 -11.20 9.06 -0.63
C GLY A 34 -11.66 8.35 -1.91
N LEU A 35 -10.81 7.52 -2.48
CA LEU A 35 -11.17 6.64 -3.58
C LEU A 35 -11.23 5.21 -3.07
N ILE A 36 -12.41 4.60 -3.07
CA ILE A 36 -12.68 3.30 -2.46
C ILE A 36 -13.33 2.33 -3.45
N GLY A 37 -13.14 1.04 -3.21
CA GLY A 37 -13.68 -0.07 -3.99
C GLY A 37 -12.89 -1.35 -3.75
N GLU A 38 -13.40 -2.50 -4.17
CA GLU A 38 -12.69 -3.78 -4.05
C GLU A 38 -11.39 -3.80 -4.88
N ASN A 39 -10.54 -4.81 -4.65
CA ASN A 39 -9.36 -5.03 -5.47
C ASN A 39 -9.76 -5.25 -6.94
N GLY A 40 -9.08 -4.56 -7.86
CA GLY A 40 -9.42 -4.61 -9.28
C GLY A 40 -10.55 -3.65 -9.70
N SER A 41 -11.10 -2.82 -8.81
CA SER A 41 -12.16 -1.86 -9.16
C SER A 41 -11.69 -0.66 -10.00
N GLY A 42 -10.38 -0.53 -10.28
CA GLY A 42 -9.84 0.53 -11.13
C GLY A 42 -9.22 1.72 -10.40
N LYS A 43 -9.19 1.75 -9.06
CA LYS A 43 -8.64 2.87 -8.25
C LYS A 43 -7.22 3.27 -8.66
N SER A 44 -6.28 2.33 -8.59
CA SER A 44 -4.88 2.59 -8.94
C SER A 44 -4.69 2.85 -10.44
N THR A 45 -5.60 2.38 -11.29
CA THR A 45 -5.59 2.73 -12.72
C THR A 45 -5.99 4.19 -12.93
N LEU A 46 -7.04 4.67 -12.25
CA LEU A 46 -7.47 6.06 -12.34
C LEU A 46 -6.39 7.00 -11.79
N SER A 47 -5.84 6.71 -10.62
CA SER A 47 -4.76 7.50 -10.01
C SER A 47 -3.50 7.52 -10.90
N SER A 48 -3.15 6.40 -11.54
CA SER A 48 -2.03 6.31 -12.48
C SER A 48 -2.25 7.12 -13.75
N ILE A 49 -3.48 7.22 -14.24
CA ILE A 49 -3.80 8.09 -15.39
C ILE A 49 -3.66 9.57 -15.00
N ILE A 50 -4.22 9.96 -13.84
CA ILE A 50 -4.12 11.34 -13.34
C ILE A 50 -2.65 11.74 -13.10
N SER A 51 -1.82 10.83 -12.61
CA SER A 51 -0.40 11.09 -12.34
C SER A 51 0.54 10.88 -13.53
N GLY A 52 0.01 10.58 -14.72
CA GLY A 52 0.81 10.45 -15.95
C GLY A 52 1.61 9.15 -16.07
N VAL A 53 1.32 8.11 -15.25
CA VAL A 53 1.95 6.79 -15.37
C VAL A 53 1.46 6.07 -16.63
N TYR A 54 0.16 6.19 -16.93
CA TYR A 54 -0.48 5.62 -18.12
C TYR A 54 -1.36 6.65 -18.79
N PRO A 55 -1.39 6.71 -20.13
CA PRO A 55 -2.44 7.44 -20.83
C PRO A 55 -3.76 6.67 -20.74
N GLN A 56 -4.88 7.39 -20.70
CA GLN A 56 -6.22 6.81 -20.90
C GLN A 56 -6.36 6.23 -22.31
N SER A 57 -7.25 5.26 -22.48
CA SER A 57 -7.61 4.74 -23.81
C SER A 57 -8.65 5.63 -24.48
N GLU A 58 -9.62 6.14 -23.68
CA GLU A 58 -10.70 7.04 -24.15
C GLU A 58 -11.00 8.05 -23.03
N GLY A 59 -11.69 9.12 -23.37
CA GLY A 59 -12.07 10.19 -22.45
C GLY A 59 -11.05 11.30 -22.34
N GLU A 60 -11.32 12.28 -21.51
CA GLU A 60 -10.49 13.46 -21.34
C GLU A 60 -10.32 13.83 -19.87
N LEU A 61 -9.16 14.41 -19.56
CA LEU A 61 -8.86 15.05 -18.28
C LEU A 61 -8.78 16.56 -18.48
N THR A 62 -9.29 17.32 -17.52
CA THR A 62 -9.06 18.76 -17.43
C THR A 62 -8.47 19.11 -16.07
N LEU A 63 -7.54 20.05 -16.04
CA LEU A 63 -6.95 20.64 -14.84
C LEU A 63 -7.16 22.15 -14.88
N ASP A 64 -7.77 22.72 -13.86
CA ASP A 64 -8.19 24.15 -13.84
C ASP A 64 -9.05 24.51 -15.07
N GLY A 65 -9.93 23.62 -15.53
CA GLY A 65 -10.77 23.80 -16.69
C GLY A 65 -10.04 23.77 -18.05
N LYS A 66 -8.73 23.44 -18.08
CA LYS A 66 -7.93 23.31 -19.29
C LYS A 66 -7.65 21.83 -19.59
N PRO A 67 -7.56 21.45 -20.88
CA PRO A 67 -7.16 20.09 -21.23
C PRO A 67 -5.87 19.68 -20.54
N TYR A 68 -5.85 18.52 -19.90
CA TYR A 68 -4.72 17.96 -19.19
C TYR A 68 -4.39 16.57 -19.74
N LYS A 69 -3.21 16.42 -20.31
CA LYS A 69 -2.74 15.16 -20.91
C LYS A 69 -1.25 15.01 -20.59
N PRO A 70 -0.93 14.54 -19.37
CA PRO A 70 0.46 14.41 -18.98
C PRO A 70 1.21 13.41 -19.85
N ALA A 71 2.41 13.78 -20.29
CA ALA A 71 3.27 12.93 -21.10
C ALA A 71 3.88 11.80 -20.24
N ASP A 72 4.19 12.11 -18.99
CA ASP A 72 4.77 11.22 -17.98
C ASP A 72 4.54 11.77 -16.55
N THR A 73 5.10 11.09 -15.57
CA THR A 73 4.98 11.49 -14.16
C THR A 73 5.72 12.78 -13.83
N LEU A 74 6.77 13.12 -14.57
CA LEU A 74 7.49 14.38 -14.37
C LEU A 74 6.68 15.56 -14.91
N ASP A 75 6.03 15.39 -16.04
CA ASP A 75 5.11 16.37 -16.58
C ASP A 75 3.90 16.58 -15.65
N ALA A 76 3.34 15.53 -15.08
CA ALA A 76 2.30 15.64 -14.05
C ALA A 76 2.80 16.44 -12.82
N GLN A 77 4.02 16.18 -12.35
CA GLN A 77 4.63 16.96 -11.26
C GLN A 77 4.80 18.44 -11.61
N ASN A 78 5.18 18.77 -12.84
CA ASN A 78 5.28 20.15 -13.31
C ASN A 78 3.91 20.87 -13.34
N HIS A 79 2.82 20.10 -13.50
CA HIS A 79 1.44 20.60 -13.36
C HIS A 79 0.93 20.60 -11.91
N GLY A 80 1.78 20.24 -10.94
CA GLY A 80 1.44 20.27 -9.52
C GLY A 80 0.73 19.01 -9.02
N ILE A 81 0.86 17.88 -9.71
CA ILE A 81 0.29 16.59 -9.30
C ILE A 81 1.43 15.64 -8.92
N SER A 82 1.43 15.15 -7.69
CA SER A 82 2.41 14.15 -7.22
C SER A 82 1.69 12.93 -6.64
N MET A 83 2.29 11.76 -6.85
CA MET A 83 1.72 10.49 -6.39
C MET A 83 2.76 9.67 -5.63
N ILE A 84 2.30 8.99 -4.58
CA ILE A 84 2.99 7.87 -3.96
C ILE A 84 2.24 6.60 -4.37
N ALA A 85 2.93 5.74 -5.09
CA ALA A 85 2.37 4.46 -5.53
C ALA A 85 2.41 3.42 -4.40
N GLN A 86 1.58 2.38 -4.51
CA GLN A 86 1.56 1.24 -3.61
C GLN A 86 2.92 0.52 -3.56
N GLU A 87 3.53 0.30 -4.73
CA GLU A 87 4.82 -0.35 -4.83
C GLU A 87 5.96 0.55 -4.33
N MET A 88 7.07 -0.10 -3.91
CA MET A 88 8.25 0.61 -3.44
C MET A 88 9.00 1.26 -4.61
N GLY A 89 9.08 2.59 -4.60
CA GLY A 89 9.73 3.39 -5.63
C GLY A 89 11.14 3.89 -5.26
N THR A 90 11.74 3.41 -4.15
CA THR A 90 13.13 3.73 -3.81
C THR A 90 14.12 2.82 -4.52
N LEU A 91 15.25 3.37 -4.97
CA LEU A 91 16.35 2.65 -5.58
C LEU A 91 17.35 2.19 -4.50
N PRO A 92 17.52 0.87 -4.24
CA PRO A 92 18.29 0.36 -3.11
C PRO A 92 19.79 0.64 -3.21
N GLY A 93 20.32 0.83 -4.42
CA GLY A 93 21.76 1.03 -4.68
C GLY A 93 22.30 2.43 -4.46
N ILE A 94 21.46 3.40 -4.09
CA ILE A 94 21.85 4.81 -3.93
C ILE A 94 21.49 5.34 -2.53
N LYS A 95 21.96 6.54 -2.22
CA LYS A 95 21.73 7.20 -0.93
C LYS A 95 20.33 7.74 -0.79
N VAL A 96 19.94 8.08 0.45
CA VAL A 96 18.65 8.72 0.76
C VAL A 96 18.47 10.01 -0.02
N ALA A 97 19.46 10.91 -0.02
CA ALA A 97 19.38 12.18 -0.74
C ALA A 97 19.25 11.99 -2.26
N ASP A 98 19.96 11.01 -2.83
CA ASP A 98 19.84 10.70 -4.26
C ASP A 98 18.42 10.16 -4.58
N ASN A 99 17.81 9.36 -3.69
CA ASN A 99 16.43 8.93 -3.83
C ASN A 99 15.43 10.09 -3.72
N LEU A 100 15.68 11.07 -2.84
CA LEU A 100 14.80 12.24 -2.69
C LEU A 100 14.80 13.14 -3.93
N PHE A 101 15.95 13.29 -4.56
CA PHE A 101 16.14 14.26 -5.66
C PHE A 101 16.38 13.63 -7.02
N ILE A 102 16.02 12.37 -7.18
CA ILE A 102 16.13 11.69 -8.47
C ILE A 102 15.37 12.47 -9.56
N GLY A 103 16.05 12.73 -10.67
CA GLY A 103 15.51 13.56 -11.76
C GLY A 103 15.52 15.08 -11.48
N LYS A 104 16.06 15.52 -10.32
CA LYS A 104 16.13 16.93 -9.90
C LYS A 104 17.56 17.36 -9.52
N GLU A 105 18.57 16.61 -9.96
CA GLU A 105 19.99 16.85 -9.64
C GLU A 105 20.44 18.23 -10.10
N GLN A 106 19.82 18.79 -11.14
CA GLN A 106 20.11 20.14 -11.65
C GLN A 106 19.90 21.24 -10.60
N LEU A 107 19.04 21.03 -9.57
CA LEU A 107 18.85 21.99 -8.46
C LEU A 107 20.12 22.19 -7.62
N PHE A 108 21.02 21.22 -7.66
CA PHE A 108 22.25 21.16 -6.89
C PHE A 108 23.51 21.19 -7.77
N THR A 109 23.33 21.27 -9.10
CA THR A 109 24.47 21.23 -10.07
C THR A 109 24.97 22.63 -10.36
N LYS A 110 26.27 22.83 -10.19
CA LYS A 110 27.00 24.02 -10.65
C LYS A 110 28.16 23.61 -11.53
N HIS A 111 28.27 24.22 -12.74
CA HIS A 111 29.34 23.93 -13.71
C HIS A 111 29.52 22.42 -13.98
N GLY A 112 28.40 21.65 -14.03
CA GLY A 112 28.43 20.21 -14.28
C GLY A 112 28.76 19.34 -13.06
N VAL A 113 28.99 19.92 -11.89
CA VAL A 113 29.30 19.20 -10.65
C VAL A 113 28.16 19.35 -9.63
N VAL A 114 27.74 18.25 -9.04
CA VAL A 114 26.70 18.24 -8.00
C VAL A 114 27.29 18.68 -6.65
N ASP A 115 26.72 19.72 -6.06
CA ASP A 115 27.01 20.16 -4.70
C ASP A 115 26.33 19.21 -3.69
N ARG A 116 27.03 18.14 -3.33
CA ARG A 116 26.53 17.13 -2.39
C ARG A 116 26.22 17.69 -1.01
N LYS A 117 26.97 18.68 -0.54
CA LYS A 117 26.74 19.28 0.77
C LYS A 117 25.40 20.02 0.81
N LYS A 118 25.14 20.84 -0.21
CA LYS A 118 23.86 21.53 -0.36
C LYS A 118 22.69 20.53 -0.50
N MET A 119 22.87 19.49 -1.30
CA MET A 119 21.87 18.45 -1.50
C MET A 119 21.51 17.72 -0.19
N TYR A 120 22.50 17.36 0.64
CA TYR A 120 22.26 16.74 1.94
C TYR A 120 21.57 17.68 2.93
N GLN A 121 21.92 18.95 2.95
CA GLN A 121 21.27 19.96 3.77
C GLN A 121 19.78 20.11 3.41
N GLU A 122 19.47 20.19 2.12
CA GLU A 122 18.07 20.29 1.66
C GLU A 122 17.29 19.00 1.92
N ALA A 123 17.91 17.82 1.74
CA ALA A 123 17.28 16.54 2.09
C ALA A 123 16.93 16.46 3.57
N ARG A 124 17.84 16.92 4.45
CA ARG A 124 17.61 16.96 5.89
C ARG A 124 16.43 17.85 6.26
N LYS A 125 16.40 19.08 5.73
CA LYS A 125 15.26 19.99 5.94
C LYS A 125 13.94 19.41 5.46
N ALA A 126 13.95 18.73 4.31
CA ALA A 126 12.75 18.12 3.77
C ALA A 126 12.22 16.96 4.65
N LEU A 127 13.12 16.14 5.21
CA LEU A 127 12.78 15.08 6.17
C LEU A 127 12.24 15.68 7.48
N GLU A 128 12.94 16.64 8.07
CA GLU A 128 12.55 17.31 9.32
C GLU A 128 11.19 18.02 9.20
N LYS A 129 10.85 18.56 8.03
CA LYS A 129 9.56 19.24 7.77
C LYS A 129 8.35 18.36 8.05
N ILE A 130 8.48 17.04 7.91
CA ILE A 130 7.41 16.07 8.20
C ILE A 130 7.68 15.23 9.46
N GLY A 131 8.65 15.66 10.28
CA GLY A 131 8.94 15.04 11.59
C GLY A 131 9.81 13.78 11.52
N ILE A 132 10.64 13.64 10.48
CA ILE A 132 11.60 12.53 10.33
C ILE A 132 13.00 13.04 10.65
N ASP A 133 13.55 12.58 11.78
CA ASP A 133 14.87 12.96 12.30
C ASP A 133 15.89 11.81 12.33
N ASN A 134 15.41 10.58 12.23
CA ASN A 134 16.21 9.34 12.30
C ASN A 134 16.76 8.87 10.94
N ILE A 135 16.39 9.51 9.82
CA ILE A 135 16.87 9.19 8.48
C ILE A 135 17.94 10.19 8.05
N HIS A 136 19.14 9.68 7.73
CA HIS A 136 20.26 10.52 7.35
C HIS A 136 20.45 10.55 5.82
N PRO A 137 20.48 11.74 5.20
CA PRO A 137 20.61 11.91 3.74
C PRO A 137 21.83 11.24 3.11
N GLU A 138 22.92 11.14 3.87
CA GLU A 138 24.22 10.58 3.45
C GLU A 138 24.25 9.05 3.41
N ASP A 139 23.31 8.41 4.11
CA ASP A 139 23.29 6.95 4.24
C ASP A 139 22.77 6.27 2.98
N PRO A 140 23.23 5.04 2.68
CA PRO A 140 22.59 4.18 1.71
C PRO A 140 21.14 3.89 2.12
N ILE A 141 20.19 3.99 1.20
CA ILE A 141 18.76 3.78 1.49
C ILE A 141 18.46 2.37 2.02
N ILE A 142 19.28 1.38 1.64
CA ILE A 142 19.12 -0.02 2.05
C ILE A 142 19.31 -0.23 3.56
N LYS A 143 19.95 0.70 4.26
CA LYS A 143 20.12 0.69 5.73
C LYS A 143 18.78 0.80 6.46
N TYR A 144 17.78 1.35 5.81
CA TYR A 144 16.48 1.69 6.37
C TYR A 144 15.44 0.61 6.10
N SER A 145 14.48 0.45 7.02
CA SER A 145 13.33 -0.44 6.89
C SER A 145 12.45 -0.07 5.71
N LEU A 146 11.54 -0.96 5.31
CA LEU A 146 10.58 -0.69 4.22
C LEU A 146 9.69 0.52 4.55
N GLU A 147 9.27 0.65 5.81
CA GLU A 147 8.50 1.80 6.30
C GLU A 147 9.27 3.12 6.14
N GLU A 148 10.52 3.17 6.63
CA GLU A 148 11.35 4.38 6.51
C GLU A 148 11.62 4.75 5.06
N ARG A 149 11.83 3.77 4.17
CA ARG A 149 11.96 4.02 2.74
C ARG A 149 10.67 4.59 2.14
N LYS A 150 9.51 4.09 2.56
CA LYS A 150 8.21 4.63 2.13
C LYS A 150 8.05 6.08 2.59
N LEU A 151 8.48 6.42 3.79
CA LEU A 151 8.49 7.81 4.27
C LEU A 151 9.43 8.72 3.44
N VAL A 152 10.58 8.21 2.97
CA VAL A 152 11.43 8.94 2.02
C VAL A 152 10.71 9.23 0.70
N GLU A 153 9.89 8.29 0.19
CA GLU A 153 9.04 8.54 -0.98
C GLU A 153 7.99 9.62 -0.74
N VAL A 154 7.40 9.65 0.46
CA VAL A 154 6.48 10.73 0.86
C VAL A 154 7.17 12.08 0.78
N VAL A 155 8.38 12.20 1.37
CA VAL A 155 9.17 13.44 1.31
C VAL A 155 9.49 13.84 -0.12
N ARG A 156 9.89 12.86 -0.97
CA ARG A 156 10.18 13.10 -2.39
C ARG A 156 8.98 13.68 -3.14
N ALA A 157 7.79 13.10 -2.92
CA ALA A 157 6.56 13.55 -3.56
C ALA A 157 6.13 14.95 -3.08
N LEU A 158 6.30 15.25 -1.79
CA LEU A 158 5.96 16.54 -1.19
C LEU A 158 6.96 17.64 -1.51
N TYR A 159 8.21 17.31 -1.87
CA TYR A 159 9.25 18.28 -2.20
C TYR A 159 8.88 19.19 -3.37
N THR A 160 8.07 18.71 -4.30
CA THR A 160 7.55 19.50 -5.42
C THR A 160 6.46 20.49 -5.01
N ASN A 161 6.05 20.48 -3.75
CA ASN A 161 4.95 21.30 -3.25
C ASN A 161 3.65 21.12 -4.06
N PRO A 162 3.14 19.90 -4.22
CA PRO A 162 2.04 19.63 -5.12
C PRO A 162 0.74 20.34 -4.70
N ARG A 163 -0.11 20.65 -5.68
CA ARG A 163 -1.48 21.11 -5.48
C ARG A 163 -2.44 19.93 -5.29
N ILE A 164 -2.16 18.82 -5.99
CA ILE A 164 -2.88 17.53 -5.85
C ILE A 164 -1.88 16.47 -5.43
N PHE A 165 -2.14 15.84 -4.32
CA PHE A 165 -1.30 14.77 -3.78
C PHE A 165 -2.09 13.47 -3.75
N ILE A 166 -1.60 12.46 -4.45
CA ILE A 166 -2.22 11.14 -4.55
C ILE A 166 -1.46 10.18 -3.65
N VAL A 167 -2.18 9.53 -2.73
CA VAL A 167 -1.65 8.53 -1.79
C VAL A 167 -2.34 7.21 -2.08
N ASP A 168 -1.63 6.28 -2.73
CA ASP A 168 -2.21 4.99 -3.15
C ASP A 168 -1.73 3.87 -2.21
N GLU A 169 -2.66 3.35 -1.39
CA GLU A 169 -2.49 2.23 -0.45
C GLU A 169 -1.18 2.23 0.37
N THR A 170 -0.67 3.43 0.65
CA THR A 170 0.65 3.60 1.30
C THR A 170 0.62 3.24 2.77
N THR A 171 -0.51 3.45 3.45
CA THR A 171 -0.65 3.30 4.92
C THR A 171 -0.61 1.87 5.40
N THR A 172 -0.95 0.90 4.56
CA THR A 172 -0.94 -0.53 4.90
C THR A 172 0.44 -1.09 5.28
N ALA A 173 1.50 -0.51 4.73
CA ALA A 173 2.88 -0.92 4.99
C ALA A 173 3.51 -0.17 6.19
N LEU A 174 2.77 0.75 6.82
CA LEU A 174 3.27 1.62 7.88
C LEU A 174 2.81 1.16 9.28
N SER A 175 3.67 1.39 10.27
CA SER A 175 3.30 1.36 11.67
C SER A 175 2.32 2.48 12.02
N GLN A 176 1.75 2.47 13.23
CA GLN A 176 0.88 3.56 13.69
C GLN A 176 1.58 4.93 13.60
N ARG A 177 2.85 5.00 14.02
CA ARG A 177 3.65 6.25 13.91
C ARG A 177 3.79 6.72 12.46
N GLY A 178 4.04 5.80 11.53
CA GLY A 178 4.15 6.13 10.11
C GLY A 178 2.83 6.64 9.53
N ARG A 179 1.70 6.02 9.90
CA ARG A 179 0.35 6.49 9.53
C ARG A 179 0.07 7.87 10.08
N ASP A 180 0.40 8.13 11.34
CA ASP A 180 0.21 9.45 11.97
C ASP A 180 0.96 10.55 11.22
N ILE A 181 2.16 10.26 10.70
CA ILE A 181 2.93 11.19 9.85
C ILE A 181 2.14 11.50 8.56
N ILE A 182 1.61 10.47 7.88
CA ILE A 182 0.80 10.66 6.65
C ILE A 182 -0.45 11.50 6.94
N TYR A 183 -1.18 11.20 8.02
CA TYR A 183 -2.39 11.95 8.39
C TYR A 183 -2.07 13.41 8.73
N GLN A 184 -0.95 13.65 9.40
CA GLN A 184 -0.50 15.02 9.66
C GLN A 184 -0.14 15.77 8.37
N VAL A 185 0.49 15.09 7.40
CA VAL A 185 0.76 15.64 6.07
C VAL A 185 -0.55 16.02 5.37
N ILE A 186 -1.52 15.10 5.31
CA ILE A 186 -2.83 15.32 4.69
C ILE A 186 -3.55 16.51 5.35
N LYS A 187 -3.56 16.56 6.69
CA LYS A 187 -4.15 17.65 7.46
C LYS A 187 -3.50 19.01 7.17
N ASN A 188 -2.18 19.03 7.01
CA ASN A 188 -1.45 20.26 6.68
C ASN A 188 -1.74 20.70 5.25
N MET A 189 -1.79 19.78 4.30
CA MET A 189 -2.16 20.08 2.91
C MET A 189 -3.55 20.68 2.80
N LYS A 190 -4.54 20.11 3.52
CA LYS A 190 -5.89 20.66 3.59
C LYS A 190 -5.90 22.09 4.14
N LYS A 191 -5.12 22.38 5.19
CA LYS A 191 -4.99 23.75 5.74
C LYS A 191 -4.38 24.74 4.74
N GLU A 192 -3.53 24.25 3.83
CA GLU A 192 -2.92 25.05 2.76
C GLU A 192 -3.82 25.13 1.50
N ASN A 193 -5.08 24.70 1.59
CA ASN A 193 -6.03 24.62 0.46
C ASN A 193 -5.53 23.74 -0.69
N LYS A 194 -4.79 22.68 -0.38
CA LYS A 194 -4.32 21.68 -1.35
C LYS A 194 -5.20 20.44 -1.31
N THR A 195 -5.32 19.79 -2.44
CA THR A 195 -6.19 18.62 -2.63
C THR A 195 -5.43 17.33 -2.40
N VAL A 196 -6.06 16.37 -1.76
CA VAL A 196 -5.52 15.03 -1.57
C VAL A 196 -6.49 13.99 -2.12
N LEU A 197 -6.01 13.11 -2.99
CA LEU A 197 -6.70 11.88 -3.38
C LEU A 197 -6.12 10.71 -2.59
N PHE A 198 -6.90 10.21 -1.64
CA PHE A 198 -6.46 9.19 -0.70
C PHE A 198 -7.11 7.85 -1.01
N ILE A 199 -6.29 6.86 -1.38
CA ILE A 199 -6.75 5.51 -1.73
C ILE A 199 -6.34 4.58 -0.61
N SER A 200 -7.33 3.95 0.02
CA SER A 200 -7.14 2.92 1.03
C SER A 200 -8.21 1.84 0.87
N HIS A 201 -7.90 0.64 1.32
CA HIS A 201 -8.89 -0.42 1.53
C HIS A 201 -9.41 -0.46 2.97
N ASP A 202 -8.82 0.34 3.86
CA ASP A 202 -9.27 0.52 5.23
C ASP A 202 -10.36 1.61 5.28
N LEU A 203 -11.60 1.16 5.49
CA LEU A 203 -12.75 2.04 5.50
C LEU A 203 -12.74 3.00 6.69
N GLU A 204 -12.28 2.55 7.87
CA GLU A 204 -12.21 3.39 9.07
C GLU A 204 -11.26 4.55 8.84
N GLU A 205 -10.10 4.27 8.21
CA GLU A 205 -9.10 5.28 7.82
C GLU A 205 -9.70 6.33 6.87
N LEU A 206 -10.40 5.88 5.83
CA LEU A 206 -11.07 6.79 4.88
C LEU A 206 -12.15 7.62 5.55
N MET A 207 -12.95 6.99 6.40
CA MET A 207 -14.00 7.68 7.15
C MET A 207 -13.44 8.72 8.11
N GLU A 208 -12.25 8.52 8.67
CA GLU A 208 -11.61 9.50 9.55
C GLU A 208 -11.03 10.69 8.77
N VAL A 209 -10.28 10.41 7.71
CA VAL A 209 -9.40 11.37 7.03
C VAL A 209 -10.12 12.17 5.95
N CYS A 210 -11.07 11.55 5.20
CA CYS A 210 -11.67 12.14 4.02
C CYS A 210 -12.90 12.99 4.32
N SER A 211 -13.13 14.00 3.47
CA SER A 211 -14.36 14.82 3.46
C SER A 211 -15.39 14.28 2.46
N LYS A 212 -14.96 13.57 1.44
CA LYS A 212 -15.75 13.01 0.36
C LYS A 212 -15.23 11.63 -0.02
N LEU A 213 -16.09 10.72 -0.45
CA LEU A 213 -15.71 9.41 -0.99
C LEU A 213 -16.23 9.23 -2.42
N ILE A 214 -15.38 8.72 -3.28
CA ILE A 214 -15.72 8.23 -4.62
C ILE A 214 -15.63 6.70 -4.60
N VAL A 215 -16.72 6.03 -4.96
CA VAL A 215 -16.81 4.58 -4.96
C VAL A 215 -16.69 4.06 -6.39
N LEU A 216 -15.68 3.21 -6.63
CA LEU A 216 -15.51 2.47 -7.87
C LEU A 216 -15.79 0.99 -7.66
N ARG A 217 -16.43 0.33 -8.64
CA ARG A 217 -16.67 -1.11 -8.66
C ARG A 217 -16.58 -1.62 -10.09
N ASP A 218 -15.82 -2.70 -10.32
CA ASP A 218 -15.70 -3.36 -11.63
C ASP A 218 -15.29 -2.42 -12.78
N GLY A 219 -14.50 -1.39 -12.45
CA GLY A 219 -14.02 -0.38 -13.38
C GLY A 219 -15.02 0.72 -13.72
N VAL A 220 -16.14 0.83 -13.00
CA VAL A 220 -17.14 1.89 -13.19
C VAL A 220 -17.29 2.76 -11.95
N PHE A 221 -17.70 4.01 -12.15
CA PHE A 221 -18.14 4.90 -11.07
C PHE A 221 -19.51 4.43 -10.54
N VAL A 222 -19.63 4.32 -9.22
CA VAL A 222 -20.87 3.85 -8.55
C VAL A 222 -21.56 4.97 -7.81
N ALA A 223 -20.82 5.70 -7.00
CA ALA A 223 -21.38 6.77 -6.17
C ALA A 223 -20.30 7.76 -5.72
N GLU A 224 -20.74 8.96 -5.39
CA GLU A 224 -20.01 9.95 -4.63
C GLU A 224 -20.78 10.20 -3.33
N LEU A 225 -20.09 10.25 -2.20
CA LEU A 225 -20.66 10.44 -0.88
C LEU A 225 -20.00 11.61 -0.18
N GLU A 226 -20.80 12.51 0.37
CA GLU A 226 -20.33 13.55 1.27
C GLU A 226 -20.11 13.00 2.69
N LYS A 227 -19.33 13.68 3.52
CA LYS A 227 -19.00 13.25 4.89
C LYS A 227 -20.22 12.90 5.74
N SER A 228 -21.33 13.63 5.56
CA SER A 228 -22.60 13.41 6.27
C SER A 228 -23.30 12.12 5.88
N GLU A 229 -22.91 11.49 4.77
CA GLU A 229 -23.48 10.26 4.24
C GLU A 229 -22.62 9.03 4.54
N PHE A 230 -21.52 9.20 5.32
CA PHE A 230 -20.61 8.10 5.63
C PHE A 230 -21.25 7.16 6.63
N GLU A 231 -21.77 6.06 6.12
CA GLU A 231 -22.29 4.93 6.87
C GLU A 231 -21.53 3.67 6.39
N GLU A 232 -20.88 2.97 7.30
CA GLU A 232 -20.00 1.85 6.98
C GLU A 232 -20.70 0.77 6.16
N GLU A 233 -21.94 0.38 6.55
CA GLU A 233 -22.73 -0.63 5.85
C GLU A 233 -23.12 -0.16 4.43
N LYS A 234 -23.54 1.10 4.28
CA LYS A 234 -23.88 1.69 3.00
C LYS A 234 -22.68 1.71 2.05
N ILE A 235 -21.52 2.11 2.56
CA ILE A 235 -20.29 2.15 1.75
C ILE A 235 -19.89 0.74 1.31
N LYS A 236 -19.92 -0.24 2.21
CA LYS A 236 -19.65 -1.65 1.89
C LYS A 236 -20.62 -2.20 0.84
N GLU A 237 -21.91 -1.90 0.95
CA GLU A 237 -22.91 -2.31 -0.05
C GLU A 237 -22.62 -1.71 -1.44
N LEU A 238 -22.22 -0.44 -1.51
CA LEU A 238 -21.83 0.21 -2.76
C LEU A 238 -20.59 -0.42 -3.39
N MET A 239 -19.60 -0.78 -2.56
CA MET A 239 -18.37 -1.42 -3.01
C MET A 239 -18.62 -2.82 -3.60
N VAL A 240 -19.43 -3.64 -2.91
CA VAL A 240 -19.66 -5.06 -3.26
C VAL A 240 -20.84 -5.23 -4.24
N GLY A 241 -21.78 -4.27 -4.26
CA GLY A 241 -22.95 -4.30 -5.16
C GLY A 241 -24.09 -5.21 -4.73
N ARG A 242 -24.05 -5.71 -3.50
CA ARG A 242 -25.14 -6.52 -2.90
C ARG A 242 -25.26 -6.18 -1.42
N LYS A 243 -26.47 -6.34 -0.88
CA LYS A 243 -26.66 -6.23 0.56
C LYS A 243 -25.82 -7.27 1.28
N LEU A 244 -25.07 -6.80 2.25
CA LEU A 244 -24.26 -7.63 3.13
C LEU A 244 -25.21 -8.20 4.20
N THR A 245 -25.93 -9.28 3.86
CA THR A 245 -26.65 -10.06 4.86
C THR A 245 -25.61 -10.75 5.73
N GLY A 246 -25.59 -10.48 7.02
CA GLY A 246 -24.56 -10.75 8.04
C GLY A 246 -23.82 -12.10 8.12
N ASP A 247 -23.97 -13.00 7.16
CA ASP A 247 -23.29 -14.29 7.09
C ASP A 247 -21.99 -14.24 6.30
N TYR A 248 -21.07 -13.32 6.70
CA TYR A 248 -19.72 -13.22 6.10
C TYR A 248 -18.79 -14.36 6.50
N TYR A 249 -19.05 -14.96 7.64
CA TYR A 249 -18.32 -16.12 8.11
C TYR A 249 -19.05 -17.39 7.65
N ARG A 250 -18.28 -18.37 7.25
CA ARG A 250 -18.81 -19.69 6.89
C ARG A 250 -19.75 -20.18 8.00
N SER A 251 -21.04 -19.94 7.82
CA SER A 251 -22.09 -20.43 8.74
C SER A 251 -22.17 -21.96 8.76
N ASP A 252 -21.54 -22.62 7.75
CA ASP A 252 -21.41 -24.06 7.60
C ASP A 252 -20.21 -24.65 8.37
N TYR A 253 -19.36 -23.85 9.01
CA TYR A 253 -18.21 -24.29 9.77
C TYR A 253 -18.55 -24.20 11.28
N ASP A 254 -18.75 -25.36 11.90
CA ASP A 254 -19.07 -25.48 13.31
C ASP A 254 -17.86 -25.51 14.26
N GLY A 255 -16.66 -25.32 13.71
CA GLY A 255 -15.40 -25.37 14.45
C GLY A 255 -14.93 -26.79 14.77
N SER A 256 -15.65 -27.83 14.31
CA SER A 256 -15.28 -29.21 14.56
C SER A 256 -14.11 -29.66 13.68
N TYR A 257 -13.25 -30.48 14.24
CA TYR A 257 -12.15 -31.11 13.53
C TYR A 257 -11.85 -32.51 14.09
N GLY A 258 -11.15 -33.32 13.30
CA GLY A 258 -10.83 -34.71 13.69
C GLY A 258 -9.78 -34.77 14.80
N LYS A 259 -9.77 -35.86 15.58
CA LYS A 259 -8.73 -36.08 16.61
C LYS A 259 -7.37 -36.50 16.03
N GLU A 260 -7.31 -36.81 14.73
CA GLU A 260 -6.11 -37.27 14.05
C GLU A 260 -5.15 -36.10 13.86
N VAL A 261 -3.94 -36.14 14.46
CA VAL A 261 -2.90 -35.16 14.24
C VAL A 261 -2.29 -35.41 12.85
N VAL A 262 -2.29 -34.41 11.99
CA VAL A 262 -1.72 -34.49 10.63
C VAL A 262 -0.32 -33.86 10.53
N LEU A 263 -0.04 -32.86 11.38
CA LEU A 263 1.27 -32.19 11.47
C LEU A 263 1.49 -31.78 12.92
N SER A 264 2.72 -31.97 13.42
CA SER A 264 3.12 -31.49 14.74
C SER A 264 4.48 -30.79 14.67
N ALA A 265 4.64 -29.82 15.54
CA ALA A 265 5.92 -29.18 15.83
C ALA A 265 6.21 -29.30 17.32
N GLU A 266 7.41 -29.72 17.66
CA GLU A 266 7.84 -29.91 19.06
C GLU A 266 9.04 -29.01 19.35
N LYS A 267 8.84 -28.08 20.30
CA LYS A 267 9.88 -27.19 20.85
C LYS A 267 10.79 -26.57 19.75
N LEU A 268 10.17 -25.96 18.74
CA LEU A 268 10.92 -25.33 17.64
C LEU A 268 11.64 -24.07 18.09
N TYR A 269 12.93 -24.01 17.79
CA TYR A 269 13.76 -22.81 17.89
C TYR A 269 14.26 -22.44 16.50
N VAL A 270 13.94 -21.22 16.03
CA VAL A 270 14.34 -20.72 14.72
C VAL A 270 14.82 -19.29 14.86
N GLY A 271 16.10 -19.07 14.54
CA GLY A 271 16.73 -17.76 14.72
C GLY A 271 16.54 -17.22 16.15
N ASP A 272 16.35 -15.92 16.25
CA ASP A 272 16.10 -15.24 17.52
C ASP A 272 14.61 -15.07 17.84
N SER A 273 13.70 -15.33 16.89
CA SER A 273 12.27 -15.06 16.96
C SER A 273 11.45 -16.21 17.53
N LEU A 274 11.76 -17.47 17.19
CA LEU A 274 11.03 -18.63 17.73
C LEU A 274 11.82 -19.31 18.84
N LYS A 275 11.23 -19.38 20.04
CA LYS A 275 11.87 -19.92 21.25
C LYS A 275 11.00 -21.00 21.89
N GLY A 276 11.13 -22.25 21.41
CA GLY A 276 10.48 -23.40 22.00
C GLY A 276 8.99 -23.55 21.68
N VAL A 277 8.56 -23.13 20.49
CA VAL A 277 7.17 -23.22 20.05
C VAL A 277 6.78 -24.67 19.76
N SER A 278 5.65 -25.10 20.29
CA SER A 278 5.04 -26.40 19.99
C SER A 278 3.58 -26.19 19.56
N LEU A 279 3.15 -26.99 18.57
CA LEU A 279 1.76 -27.01 18.10
C LEU A 279 1.42 -28.38 17.50
N GLU A 280 0.13 -28.65 17.44
CA GLU A 280 -0.45 -29.78 16.70
C GLU A 280 -1.51 -29.24 15.76
N LEU A 281 -1.57 -29.78 14.55
CA LEU A 281 -2.60 -29.51 13.57
C LEU A 281 -3.36 -30.80 13.28
N HIS A 282 -4.68 -30.73 13.44
CA HIS A 282 -5.55 -31.89 13.28
C HIS A 282 -6.22 -31.93 11.91
N LYS A 283 -6.71 -33.08 11.53
CA LYS A 283 -7.40 -33.29 10.27
C LYS A 283 -8.69 -32.46 10.18
N GLY A 284 -8.80 -31.61 9.18
CA GLY A 284 -9.95 -30.71 8.99
C GLY A 284 -9.90 -29.43 9.82
N GLU A 285 -8.85 -29.24 10.63
CA GLU A 285 -8.67 -28.04 11.44
C GLU A 285 -8.18 -26.85 10.60
N ILE A 286 -8.69 -25.65 10.95
CA ILE A 286 -8.15 -24.35 10.54
C ILE A 286 -7.51 -23.72 11.78
N LEU A 287 -6.20 -23.87 11.93
CA LEU A 287 -5.46 -23.34 13.05
C LEU A 287 -4.98 -21.91 12.75
N GLY A 288 -5.50 -20.92 13.47
CA GLY A 288 -5.06 -19.53 13.40
C GLY A 288 -3.79 -19.32 14.21
N ILE A 289 -2.78 -18.66 13.62
CA ILE A 289 -1.54 -18.25 14.30
C ILE A 289 -1.48 -16.74 14.25
N GLY A 290 -1.54 -16.09 15.42
CA GLY A 290 -1.53 -14.64 15.56
C GLY A 290 -0.35 -14.15 16.41
N GLY A 291 0.06 -12.91 16.21
CA GLY A 291 1.11 -12.27 17.00
C GLY A 291 1.49 -10.89 16.46
N LEU A 292 2.28 -10.16 17.23
CA LEU A 292 2.81 -8.84 16.83
C LEU A 292 3.86 -9.00 15.72
N THR A 293 4.20 -7.89 15.08
CA THR A 293 5.31 -7.81 14.12
C THR A 293 6.57 -8.43 14.71
N ASP A 294 7.28 -9.23 13.93
CA ASP A 294 8.51 -9.93 14.32
C ASP A 294 8.38 -10.99 15.43
N CYS A 295 7.15 -11.40 15.77
CA CYS A 295 6.93 -12.48 16.75
C CYS A 295 7.30 -13.89 16.26
N GLY A 296 7.73 -14.05 15.00
CA GLY A 296 8.18 -15.31 14.45
C GLY A 296 7.11 -16.15 13.71
N MET A 297 5.91 -15.60 13.45
CA MET A 297 4.86 -16.31 12.70
C MET A 297 5.33 -16.82 11.33
N HIS A 298 6.08 -15.98 10.60
CA HIS A 298 6.59 -16.35 9.28
C HIS A 298 7.69 -17.40 9.36
N GLU A 299 8.56 -17.31 10.35
CA GLU A 299 9.61 -18.29 10.64
C GLU A 299 9.00 -19.63 11.01
N LEU A 300 7.89 -19.62 11.76
CA LEU A 300 7.14 -20.84 12.08
C LEU A 300 6.58 -21.48 10.80
N GLY A 301 5.90 -20.73 9.94
CA GLY A 301 5.39 -21.24 8.66
C GLY A 301 6.49 -21.82 7.77
N LYS A 302 7.63 -21.13 7.65
CA LYS A 302 8.82 -21.58 6.91
C LYS A 302 9.40 -22.87 7.50
N ALA A 303 9.47 -22.98 8.84
CA ALA A 303 9.97 -24.17 9.51
C ALA A 303 9.03 -25.37 9.33
N LEU A 304 7.71 -25.18 9.43
CA LEU A 304 6.71 -26.23 9.19
C LEU A 304 6.77 -26.76 7.75
N PHE A 305 7.10 -25.90 6.78
CA PHE A 305 7.29 -26.28 5.38
C PHE A 305 8.67 -26.84 5.06
N GLY A 306 9.64 -26.73 6.02
CA GLY A 306 11.01 -27.20 5.81
C GLY A 306 11.88 -26.25 4.98
N ASN A 307 11.46 -24.99 4.78
CA ASN A 307 12.24 -23.93 4.13
C ASN A 307 13.36 -23.42 5.04
N VAL A 308 13.10 -23.35 6.33
CA VAL A 308 14.11 -23.00 7.35
C VAL A 308 14.31 -24.19 8.29
N LYS A 309 15.57 -24.55 8.52
CA LYS A 309 15.92 -25.63 9.44
C LYS A 309 15.91 -25.10 10.88
N PRO A 310 15.14 -25.72 11.80
CA PRO A 310 15.17 -25.34 13.21
C PRO A 310 16.57 -25.58 13.82
N LEU A 311 16.95 -24.72 14.76
CA LEU A 311 18.16 -24.91 15.60
C LEU A 311 17.92 -26.07 16.58
N TYR A 312 16.71 -26.13 17.15
CA TYR A 312 16.24 -27.20 18.03
C TYR A 312 14.80 -27.50 17.72
N GLY A 313 14.35 -28.69 18.13
CA GLY A 313 12.99 -29.18 17.88
C GLY A 313 12.86 -29.85 16.52
N GLU A 314 11.67 -30.31 16.22
CA GLU A 314 11.38 -31.05 14.99
C GLU A 314 9.94 -30.85 14.52
N VAL A 315 9.74 -31.00 13.21
CA VAL A 315 8.44 -31.02 12.57
C VAL A 315 8.16 -32.45 12.10
N LYS A 316 6.98 -32.99 12.46
CA LYS A 316 6.56 -34.35 12.11
C LYS A 316 5.18 -34.35 11.47
N LEU A 317 4.97 -35.26 10.55
CA LEU A 317 3.63 -35.66 10.10
C LEU A 317 2.98 -36.59 11.12
N GLY A 318 1.65 -36.73 11.07
CA GLY A 318 0.90 -37.63 11.94
C GLY A 318 1.37 -39.10 11.91
N ASN A 319 2.02 -39.53 10.83
CA ASN A 319 2.65 -40.86 10.71
C ASN A 319 4.07 -40.91 11.31
N GLY A 320 4.52 -39.89 12.03
CA GLY A 320 5.83 -39.77 12.66
C GLY A 320 7.00 -39.40 11.73
N LYS A 321 6.73 -39.21 10.44
CA LYS A 321 7.79 -38.87 9.48
C LYS A 321 8.20 -37.40 9.63
N LYS A 322 9.50 -37.12 9.75
CA LYS A 322 10.05 -35.77 9.89
C LYS A 322 10.01 -35.00 8.57
N ILE A 323 9.74 -33.72 8.66
CA ILE A 323 9.88 -32.74 7.57
C ILE A 323 11.16 -31.94 7.82
N THR A 324 12.14 -32.09 6.92
CA THR A 324 13.47 -31.44 7.02
C THR A 324 13.84 -30.64 5.77
N SER A 325 12.96 -30.62 4.76
CA SER A 325 13.16 -29.87 3.53
C SER A 325 11.84 -29.62 2.80
N GLU A 326 11.78 -28.57 2.00
CA GLU A 326 10.64 -28.22 1.12
C GLU A 326 10.25 -29.41 0.20
N LYS A 327 11.24 -30.09 -0.36
CA LYS A 327 11.04 -31.25 -1.23
C LYS A 327 10.26 -32.38 -0.52
N GLN A 328 10.56 -32.60 0.77
CA GLN A 328 9.79 -33.58 1.58
C GLN A 328 8.39 -33.07 1.90
N ALA A 329 8.23 -31.78 2.21
CA ALA A 329 6.93 -31.17 2.46
C ALA A 329 6.02 -31.33 1.23
N ILE A 330 6.48 -30.94 0.04
CA ILE A 330 5.75 -31.06 -1.22
C ILE A 330 5.40 -32.52 -1.52
N LYS A 331 6.35 -33.45 -1.35
CA LYS A 331 6.12 -34.90 -1.56
C LYS A 331 5.02 -35.44 -0.64
N ASN A 332 4.88 -34.87 0.55
CA ASN A 332 3.84 -35.23 1.52
C ASN A 332 2.61 -34.31 1.45
N LYS A 333 2.43 -33.59 0.34
CA LYS A 333 1.26 -32.74 0.04
C LYS A 333 1.06 -31.58 1.01
N ILE A 334 2.14 -31.03 1.55
CA ILE A 334 2.12 -29.76 2.28
C ILE A 334 2.37 -28.64 1.25
N GLY A 335 1.46 -27.68 1.17
CA GLY A 335 1.60 -26.44 0.41
C GLY A 335 1.95 -25.28 1.33
N TYR A 336 2.70 -24.30 0.82
CA TYR A 336 3.03 -23.09 1.53
C TYR A 336 2.84 -21.88 0.61
N VAL A 337 2.09 -20.88 1.09
CA VAL A 337 1.93 -19.59 0.40
C VAL A 337 2.67 -18.55 1.23
N SER A 338 3.72 -17.97 0.68
CA SER A 338 4.51 -16.93 1.33
C SER A 338 3.82 -15.57 1.23
N LYS A 339 4.17 -14.66 2.11
CA LYS A 339 3.73 -13.27 2.04
C LYS A 339 4.33 -12.52 0.83
N ASN A 340 5.50 -13.00 0.33
CA ASN A 340 6.23 -12.47 -0.84
C ASN A 340 6.72 -13.65 -1.68
#